data_14e64b884ff8ca43cbca410ee41619ca
#
_entry.id   14e64b884ff8ca43cbca410ee41619ca
#
_cell.length_a   1.000
_cell.length_b   1.000
_cell.length_c   1.000
_cell.angle_alpha   90.00
_cell.angle_beta   90.00
_cell.angle_gamma   90.00
#
_symmetry.space_group_name_H-M   'P 1'
#
loop_
_entity.id
_entity.type
_entity.pdbx_description
1 polymer ?
#
loop_
_entity_poly.entity_id
_entity_poly.type
_entity_poly.pdbx_seq_one_letter_code
_entity_poly.pdbx_strand_id
1 'polypeptide(L)'
;DIGRAFGTIGARRFARGERADVVVEVTTSRSDRYDPASRKPVVAFGDTLDGDLSRRDFTVNALAVRVPSLTFVDPFDGLADLAARLLRTPVAPEQSFDDDPLRRRRAARFAAQRGAGLHPDPAGAMSAMAERITIVSAERVRDELVKLMLTPDPRPGLEVLVDSGLAEHVLPELPALQLEIDEHHRHKDVYQHSLTVVAQAIELETGPAGPGPPSHLGTPVPPLRAEQGKRADPRLAAGGGG
;
A
#
# COMPACT_ATOMS: atom_id res chain seq x y z
N ASP A 1 16.41 21.73 0.82
CA ASP A 1 15.53 21.85 -0.38
C ASP A 1 15.25 20.45 -0.93
N ILE A 2 14.33 19.75 -0.27
CA ILE A 2 13.88 18.43 -0.75
C ILE A 2 12.68 18.67 -1.68
N GLY A 3 12.79 18.23 -2.94
CA GLY A 3 11.68 18.24 -3.89
C GLY A 3 11.62 19.41 -4.88
N ARG A 4 12.53 20.37 -4.85
CA ARG A 4 12.53 21.54 -5.78
C ARG A 4 12.57 21.13 -7.26
N ALA A 5 13.29 20.07 -7.60
CA ALA A 5 13.33 19.50 -8.95
C ALA A 5 11.96 18.96 -9.41
N PHE A 6 11.04 18.69 -8.48
CA PHE A 6 9.69 18.21 -8.73
C PHE A 6 8.63 19.28 -8.47
N GLY A 7 9.01 20.56 -8.37
CA GLY A 7 8.09 21.67 -8.12
C GLY A 7 7.45 21.67 -6.73
N THR A 8 8.02 20.97 -5.74
CA THR A 8 7.51 20.92 -4.37
C THR A 8 8.44 21.64 -3.42
N ILE A 9 7.89 22.49 -2.55
CA ILE A 9 8.63 23.17 -1.48
C ILE A 9 7.96 22.84 -0.16
N GLY A 10 8.73 22.27 0.78
CA GLY A 10 8.28 22.01 2.14
C GLY A 10 8.64 23.18 3.06
N ALA A 11 7.67 23.64 3.85
CA ALA A 11 7.89 24.58 4.95
C ALA A 11 7.53 23.91 6.27
N ARG A 12 8.43 23.97 7.25
CA ARG A 12 8.21 23.41 8.58
C ARG A 12 8.20 24.53 9.62
N ARG A 13 7.11 24.59 10.39
CA ARG A 13 7.04 25.39 11.61
C ARG A 13 7.31 24.49 12.80
N PHE A 14 8.40 24.72 13.49
CA PHE A 14 8.73 23.98 14.71
C PHE A 14 7.76 24.30 15.85
N ALA A 15 7.48 23.28 16.63
CA ALA A 15 6.67 23.39 17.84
C ALA A 15 7.24 24.42 18.81
N ARG A 16 6.33 25.18 19.47
CA ARG A 16 6.65 26.02 20.63
C ARG A 16 5.67 25.66 21.73
N GLY A 17 6.16 25.16 22.86
CA GLY A 17 5.34 24.67 23.97
C GLY A 17 4.58 23.40 23.57
N GLU A 18 3.29 23.31 23.92
CA GLU A 18 2.43 22.14 23.66
C GLU A 18 1.96 21.99 22.20
N ARG A 19 2.35 22.89 21.31
CA ARG A 19 1.92 22.85 19.89
C ARG A 19 2.79 21.89 19.10
N ALA A 20 2.16 21.01 18.33
CA ALA A 20 2.85 20.09 17.43
C ALA A 20 3.58 20.82 16.28
N ASP A 21 4.63 20.19 15.75
CA ASP A 21 5.23 20.59 14.49
C ASP A 21 4.23 20.60 13.37
N VAL A 22 4.26 21.62 12.52
CA VAL A 22 3.43 21.71 11.32
C VAL A 22 4.34 21.71 10.10
N VAL A 23 4.10 20.76 9.21
CA VAL A 23 4.76 20.70 7.90
C VAL A 23 3.72 21.05 6.83
N VAL A 24 4.06 22.00 5.98
CA VAL A 24 3.23 22.40 4.84
C VAL A 24 4.06 22.16 3.58
N GLU A 25 3.55 21.33 2.69
CA GLU A 25 4.13 21.13 1.36
C GLU A 25 3.34 21.95 0.35
N VAL A 26 4.05 22.78 -0.39
CA VAL A 26 3.50 23.58 -1.49
C VAL A 26 4.04 22.99 -2.79
N THR A 27 3.15 22.53 -3.63
CA THR A 27 3.50 21.95 -4.93
C THR A 27 2.74 22.65 -6.06
N THR A 28 3.37 22.75 -7.23
CA THR A 28 2.66 23.18 -8.44
C THR A 28 1.75 22.06 -8.94
N SER A 29 0.61 22.43 -9.53
CA SER A 29 -0.25 21.47 -10.22
C SER A 29 0.54 20.73 -11.30
N ARG A 30 0.38 19.42 -11.41
CA ARG A 30 1.12 18.59 -12.37
C ARG A 30 0.13 17.85 -13.26
N SER A 31 0.49 17.67 -14.51
CA SER A 31 -0.06 16.66 -15.39
C SER A 31 1.07 15.65 -15.66
N ASP A 32 0.94 14.43 -15.18
CA ASP A 32 1.91 13.39 -15.45
C ASP A 32 1.55 12.72 -16.78
N ARG A 33 2.47 12.71 -17.75
CA ARG A 33 2.37 11.84 -18.92
C ARG A 33 3.34 10.68 -18.72
N TYR A 34 2.81 9.48 -18.60
CA TYR A 34 3.63 8.29 -18.59
C TYR A 34 3.96 7.92 -20.04
N ASP A 35 5.26 7.81 -20.33
CA ASP A 35 5.74 7.16 -21.54
C ASP A 35 5.74 5.64 -21.25
N PRO A 36 5.00 4.83 -22.02
CA PRO A 36 4.99 3.37 -21.84
C PRO A 36 6.38 2.73 -21.94
N ALA A 37 7.32 3.40 -22.58
CA ALA A 37 8.72 2.95 -22.75
C ALA A 37 9.66 3.45 -21.65
N SER A 38 9.23 4.32 -20.74
CA SER A 38 10.07 4.93 -19.72
C SER A 38 9.52 4.72 -18.31
N ARG A 39 10.38 4.32 -17.37
CA ARG A 39 10.04 4.23 -15.93
C ARG A 39 9.96 5.60 -15.24
N LYS A 40 10.28 6.68 -15.93
CA LYS A 40 10.26 8.04 -15.38
C LYS A 40 9.09 8.80 -16.01
N PRO A 41 8.13 9.31 -15.21
CA PRO A 41 7.09 10.18 -15.73
C PRO A 41 7.73 11.45 -16.28
N VAL A 42 7.30 11.87 -17.45
CA VAL A 42 7.56 13.22 -17.93
C VAL A 42 6.60 14.14 -17.20
N VAL A 43 7.12 14.89 -16.22
CA VAL A 43 6.34 15.86 -15.45
C VAL A 43 6.00 17.03 -16.38
N ALA A 44 4.74 17.11 -16.83
CA ALA A 44 4.19 18.31 -17.40
C ALA A 44 3.44 19.07 -16.28
N PHE A 45 3.63 20.39 -16.18
CA PHE A 45 2.89 21.19 -15.22
C PHE A 45 1.47 21.37 -15.76
N GLY A 46 0.47 20.92 -14.98
CA GLY A 46 -0.94 21.05 -15.33
C GLY A 46 -1.46 22.43 -14.92
N ASP A 47 -2.35 22.98 -15.74
CA ASP A 47 -2.85 24.35 -15.55
C ASP A 47 -4.16 24.41 -14.76
N THR A 48 -4.77 23.26 -14.42
CA THR A 48 -6.08 23.21 -13.76
C THR A 48 -6.07 22.40 -12.48
N LEU A 49 -6.86 22.83 -11.49
CA LEU A 49 -7.07 22.11 -10.25
C LEU A 49 -7.74 20.75 -10.51
N ASP A 50 -8.73 20.71 -11.39
CA ASP A 50 -9.46 19.47 -11.70
C ASP A 50 -8.52 18.43 -12.34
N GLY A 51 -7.59 18.85 -13.19
CA GLY A 51 -6.54 18.00 -13.73
C GLY A 51 -5.59 17.46 -12.64
N ASP A 52 -5.25 18.24 -11.62
CA ASP A 52 -4.46 17.74 -10.49
C ASP A 52 -5.25 16.76 -9.63
N LEU A 53 -6.53 17.03 -9.39
CA LEU A 53 -7.38 16.15 -8.58
C LEU A 53 -7.74 14.85 -9.32
N SER A 54 -7.92 14.89 -10.64
CA SER A 54 -8.24 13.69 -11.45
C SER A 54 -7.13 12.64 -11.43
N ARG A 55 -5.89 13.04 -11.27
CA ARG A 55 -4.74 12.13 -11.21
C ARG A 55 -4.45 11.58 -9.81
N ARG A 56 -5.27 11.91 -8.80
CA ARG A 56 -5.18 11.31 -7.46
C ARG A 56 -5.59 9.86 -7.51
N ASP A 57 -5.23 9.11 -6.44
CA ASP A 57 -5.53 7.68 -6.36
C ASP A 57 -7.03 7.39 -6.21
N PHE A 58 -7.68 8.07 -5.25
CA PHE A 58 -9.10 7.87 -4.95
C PHE A 58 -9.82 9.21 -4.79
N THR A 59 -11.13 9.22 -5.07
CA THR A 59 -12.01 10.39 -4.93
C THR A 59 -11.95 11.01 -3.55
N VAL A 60 -11.89 10.17 -2.50
CA VAL A 60 -11.75 10.59 -1.10
C VAL A 60 -10.46 11.36 -0.80
N ASN A 61 -9.48 11.30 -1.69
CA ASN A 61 -8.23 12.06 -1.64
C ASN A 61 -8.15 13.14 -2.72
N ALA A 62 -9.18 13.24 -3.59
CA ALA A 62 -9.28 14.22 -4.68
C ALA A 62 -10.13 15.43 -4.28
N LEU A 63 -9.96 15.89 -3.04
CA LEU A 63 -10.64 17.02 -2.43
C LEU A 63 -9.68 18.18 -2.25
N ALA A 64 -10.17 19.41 -2.38
CA ALA A 64 -9.37 20.61 -2.15
C ALA A 64 -10.17 21.72 -1.46
N VAL A 65 -9.44 22.66 -0.87
CA VAL A 65 -9.99 23.92 -0.35
C VAL A 65 -9.24 25.08 -0.95
N ARG A 66 -9.94 26.04 -1.54
CA ARG A 66 -9.34 27.27 -2.07
C ARG A 66 -9.02 28.22 -0.93
N VAL A 67 -7.80 28.73 -0.90
CA VAL A 67 -7.36 29.73 0.07
C VAL A 67 -7.21 31.05 -0.65
N PRO A 68 -7.65 32.20 -0.07
CA PRO A 68 -8.17 32.40 1.30
C PRO A 68 -9.69 32.24 1.46
N SER A 69 -10.43 32.02 0.35
CA SER A 69 -11.91 32.00 0.38
C SER A 69 -12.50 30.84 1.19
N LEU A 70 -11.72 29.82 1.50
CA LEU A 70 -12.12 28.56 2.14
C LEU A 70 -13.23 27.81 1.37
N THR A 71 -13.32 28.04 0.06
CA THR A 71 -14.27 27.35 -0.80
C THR A 71 -13.84 25.90 -0.99
N PHE A 72 -14.71 24.97 -0.64
CA PHE A 72 -14.50 23.54 -0.84
C PHE A 72 -14.68 23.16 -2.31
N VAL A 73 -13.83 22.26 -2.81
CA VAL A 73 -13.83 21.79 -4.20
C VAL A 73 -13.82 20.27 -4.19
N ASP A 74 -14.86 19.67 -4.75
CA ASP A 74 -15.07 18.23 -4.85
C ASP A 74 -15.63 17.89 -6.23
N PRO A 75 -14.79 17.81 -7.28
CA PRO A 75 -15.25 17.55 -8.64
C PRO A 75 -15.59 16.09 -8.91
N PHE A 76 -15.30 15.18 -7.99
CA PHE A 76 -15.45 13.73 -8.18
C PHE A 76 -16.31 13.05 -7.10
N ASP A 77 -17.14 13.80 -6.37
CA ASP A 77 -18.03 13.32 -5.31
C ASP A 77 -17.30 12.57 -4.18
N GLY A 78 -16.07 12.98 -3.87
CA GLY A 78 -15.23 12.35 -2.85
C GLY A 78 -15.81 12.42 -1.44
N LEU A 79 -16.59 13.44 -1.11
CA LEU A 79 -17.31 13.51 0.18
C LEU A 79 -18.41 12.46 0.30
N ALA A 80 -19.15 12.21 -0.79
CA ALA A 80 -20.17 11.18 -0.83
C ALA A 80 -19.54 9.79 -0.65
N ASP A 81 -18.43 9.53 -1.35
CA ASP A 81 -17.67 8.28 -1.22
C ASP A 81 -17.07 8.12 0.18
N LEU A 82 -16.58 9.20 0.78
CA LEU A 82 -16.07 9.18 2.16
C LEU A 82 -17.19 8.83 3.16
N ALA A 83 -18.37 9.43 3.00
CA ALA A 83 -19.53 9.14 3.84
C ALA A 83 -20.02 7.70 3.66
N ALA A 84 -20.00 7.19 2.44
CA ALA A 84 -20.35 5.81 2.11
C ALA A 84 -19.24 4.79 2.44
N ARG A 85 -18.06 5.23 2.86
CA ARG A 85 -16.87 4.40 3.07
C ARG A 85 -16.52 3.58 1.83
N LEU A 86 -16.51 4.23 0.68
CA LEU A 86 -16.17 3.61 -0.61
C LEU A 86 -14.88 4.20 -1.17
N LEU A 87 -14.09 3.33 -1.79
CA LEU A 87 -12.90 3.71 -2.56
C LEU A 87 -13.24 3.63 -4.04
N ARG A 88 -13.31 4.78 -4.70
CA ARG A 88 -13.51 4.94 -6.14
C ARG A 88 -12.39 5.80 -6.70
N THR A 89 -11.99 5.54 -7.94
CA THR A 89 -10.99 6.35 -8.65
C THR A 89 -11.66 7.57 -9.30
N PRO A 90 -10.97 8.73 -9.36
CA PRO A 90 -11.51 9.94 -10.01
C PRO A 90 -11.75 9.78 -11.51
N VAL A 91 -10.95 8.92 -12.15
CA VAL A 91 -11.06 8.57 -13.58
C VAL A 91 -11.31 7.07 -13.72
N ALA A 92 -11.47 6.59 -14.97
CA ALA A 92 -11.63 5.15 -15.23
C ALA A 92 -10.56 4.33 -14.49
N PRO A 93 -10.93 3.28 -13.76
CA PRO A 93 -9.99 2.52 -12.92
C PRO A 93 -8.82 1.95 -13.70
N GLU A 94 -9.06 1.46 -14.94
CA GLU A 94 -8.03 0.93 -15.81
C GLU A 94 -6.94 1.97 -16.11
N GLN A 95 -7.36 3.19 -16.46
CA GLN A 95 -6.45 4.30 -16.70
C GLN A 95 -5.70 4.66 -15.42
N SER A 96 -6.42 4.79 -14.29
CA SER A 96 -5.82 5.14 -13.00
C SER A 96 -4.74 4.14 -12.57
N PHE A 97 -5.00 2.85 -12.76
CA PHE A 97 -4.07 1.76 -12.38
C PHE A 97 -2.96 1.52 -13.40
N ASP A 98 -3.16 1.94 -14.64
CA ASP A 98 -2.11 1.95 -15.67
C ASP A 98 -1.11 3.08 -15.39
N ASP A 99 -1.60 4.25 -15.05
CA ASP A 99 -0.78 5.42 -14.69
C ASP A 99 0.10 5.16 -13.45
N ASP A 100 -0.42 4.50 -12.42
CA ASP A 100 0.35 4.12 -11.23
C ASP A 100 -0.13 2.75 -10.68
N PRO A 101 0.59 1.66 -10.98
CA PRO A 101 0.26 0.33 -10.45
C PRO A 101 0.24 0.22 -8.92
N LEU A 102 0.91 1.14 -8.21
CA LEU A 102 0.87 1.18 -6.74
C LEU A 102 -0.48 1.56 -6.16
N ARG A 103 -1.34 2.25 -6.92
CA ARG A 103 -2.68 2.64 -6.47
C ARG A 103 -3.52 1.45 -6.04
N ARG A 104 -3.35 0.29 -6.69
CA ARG A 104 -4.04 -0.96 -6.33
C ARG A 104 -3.71 -1.43 -4.91
N ARG A 105 -2.43 -1.36 -4.49
CA ARG A 105 -2.03 -1.72 -3.12
C ARG A 105 -2.39 -0.65 -2.11
N ARG A 106 -2.37 0.61 -2.55
CA ARG A 106 -2.89 1.70 -1.73
C ARG A 106 -4.39 1.53 -1.48
N ALA A 107 -5.15 0.92 -2.42
CA ALA A 107 -6.54 0.52 -2.21
C ALA A 107 -6.67 -0.44 -1.01
N ALA A 108 -5.89 -1.51 -0.98
CA ALA A 108 -5.88 -2.46 0.13
C ALA A 108 -5.54 -1.79 1.47
N ARG A 109 -4.49 -0.96 1.48
CA ARG A 109 -4.12 -0.20 2.68
C ARG A 109 -5.22 0.77 3.14
N PHE A 110 -5.86 1.48 2.22
CA PHE A 110 -6.95 2.41 2.59
C PHE A 110 -8.22 1.67 3.03
N ALA A 111 -8.49 0.48 2.46
CA ALA A 111 -9.57 -0.39 2.96
C ALA A 111 -9.35 -0.71 4.44
N ALA A 112 -8.14 -1.12 4.82
CA ALA A 112 -7.76 -1.37 6.20
C ALA A 112 -7.80 -0.11 7.08
N GLN A 113 -7.21 1.00 6.63
CA GLN A 113 -7.09 2.22 7.43
C GLN A 113 -8.43 2.91 7.71
N ARG A 114 -9.39 2.80 6.80
CA ARG A 114 -10.65 3.54 6.84
C ARG A 114 -11.87 2.64 7.05
N GLY A 115 -11.69 1.32 7.07
CA GLY A 115 -12.79 0.36 7.04
C GLY A 115 -13.67 0.59 5.81
N ALA A 116 -13.05 0.93 4.66
CA ALA A 116 -13.74 1.28 3.43
C ALA A 116 -13.74 0.09 2.47
N GLY A 117 -14.87 -0.14 1.81
CA GLY A 117 -14.98 -1.10 0.71
C GLY A 117 -14.49 -0.51 -0.61
N LEU A 118 -14.17 -1.39 -1.56
CA LEU A 118 -13.94 -0.97 -2.94
C LEU A 118 -15.26 -0.86 -3.69
N HIS A 119 -15.41 0.21 -4.49
CA HIS A 119 -16.47 0.25 -5.48
C HIS A 119 -16.28 -0.89 -6.50
N PRO A 120 -17.36 -1.49 -7.07
CA PRO A 120 -17.23 -2.61 -8.02
C PRO A 120 -16.29 -2.35 -9.21
N ASP A 121 -16.29 -1.14 -9.76
CA ASP A 121 -15.46 -0.80 -10.92
C ASP A 121 -13.95 -0.94 -10.62
N PRO A 122 -13.36 -0.26 -9.61
CA PRO A 122 -11.97 -0.47 -9.26
C PRO A 122 -11.67 -1.91 -8.82
N ALA A 123 -12.61 -2.62 -8.18
CA ALA A 123 -12.41 -4.02 -7.81
C ALA A 123 -12.21 -4.91 -9.05
N GLY A 124 -13.05 -4.77 -10.06
CA GLY A 124 -12.93 -5.49 -11.33
C GLY A 124 -11.63 -5.17 -12.07
N ALA A 125 -11.27 -3.89 -12.16
CA ALA A 125 -10.03 -3.47 -12.80
C ALA A 125 -8.79 -3.96 -12.04
N MET A 126 -8.82 -3.99 -10.71
CA MET A 126 -7.73 -4.54 -9.89
C MET A 126 -7.46 -6.00 -10.23
N SER A 127 -8.51 -6.82 -10.33
CA SER A 127 -8.38 -8.25 -10.68
C SER A 127 -7.87 -8.43 -12.10
N ALA A 128 -8.40 -7.69 -13.07
CA ALA A 128 -7.98 -7.78 -14.48
C ALA A 128 -6.51 -7.37 -14.71
N MET A 129 -5.96 -6.54 -13.82
CA MET A 129 -4.62 -5.97 -13.97
C MET A 129 -3.64 -6.43 -12.86
N ALA A 130 -3.97 -7.49 -12.11
CA ALA A 130 -3.19 -7.90 -10.94
C ALA A 130 -1.70 -8.16 -11.27
N GLU A 131 -1.42 -8.84 -12.37
CA GLU A 131 -0.06 -9.19 -12.82
C GLU A 131 0.86 -7.96 -13.02
N ARG A 132 0.29 -6.81 -13.40
CA ARG A 132 1.08 -5.57 -13.61
C ARG A 132 1.77 -5.04 -12.36
N ILE A 133 1.47 -5.58 -11.18
CA ILE A 133 2.17 -5.21 -9.94
C ILE A 133 3.64 -5.65 -9.97
N THR A 134 4.00 -6.63 -10.78
CA THR A 134 5.36 -7.16 -10.90
C THR A 134 6.37 -6.15 -11.43
N ILE A 135 5.93 -5.08 -12.12
CA ILE A 135 6.81 -4.01 -12.59
C ILE A 135 7.25 -3.06 -11.46
N VAL A 136 6.63 -3.15 -10.29
CA VAL A 136 6.95 -2.32 -9.12
C VAL A 136 8.09 -2.95 -8.34
N SER A 137 9.01 -2.14 -7.82
CA SER A 137 10.13 -2.66 -7.04
C SER A 137 9.66 -3.32 -5.72
N ALA A 138 10.39 -4.36 -5.32
CA ALA A 138 10.07 -5.13 -4.11
C ALA A 138 10.05 -4.27 -2.84
N GLU A 139 10.92 -3.24 -2.76
CA GLU A 139 10.95 -2.31 -1.62
C GLU A 139 9.65 -1.54 -1.48
N ARG A 140 9.12 -1.03 -2.60
CA ARG A 140 7.85 -0.29 -2.61
C ARG A 140 6.67 -1.24 -2.29
N VAL A 141 6.76 -2.51 -2.73
CA VAL A 141 5.80 -3.56 -2.37
C VAL A 141 5.79 -3.77 -0.87
N ARG A 142 6.97 -4.02 -0.29
CA ARG A 142 7.15 -4.23 1.14
C ARG A 142 6.65 -3.05 1.96
N ASP A 143 7.01 -1.82 1.57
CA ASP A 143 6.65 -0.62 2.33
C ASP A 143 5.13 -0.41 2.42
N GLU A 144 4.38 -0.73 1.38
CA GLU A 144 2.91 -0.67 1.43
C GLU A 144 2.31 -1.83 2.26
N LEU A 145 2.89 -3.05 2.20
CA LEU A 145 2.47 -4.16 3.07
C LEU A 145 2.72 -3.84 4.55
N VAL A 146 3.90 -3.29 4.88
CA VAL A 146 4.20 -2.87 6.25
C VAL A 146 3.19 -1.83 6.72
N LYS A 147 2.89 -0.81 5.91
CA LYS A 147 1.90 0.21 6.26
C LYS A 147 0.50 -0.38 6.45
N LEU A 148 0.14 -1.39 5.66
CA LEU A 148 -1.12 -2.11 5.80
C LEU A 148 -1.15 -2.87 7.13
N MET A 149 -0.11 -3.64 7.43
CA MET A 149 -0.02 -4.43 8.68
C MET A 149 0.04 -3.57 9.94
N LEU A 150 0.51 -2.33 9.84
CA LEU A 150 0.52 -1.36 10.95
C LEU A 150 -0.82 -0.62 11.14
N THR A 151 -1.86 -0.96 10.39
CA THR A 151 -3.21 -0.43 10.64
C THR A 151 -3.85 -1.10 11.86
N PRO A 152 -4.82 -0.43 12.52
CA PRO A 152 -5.53 -1.04 13.65
C PRO A 152 -6.26 -2.34 13.31
N ASP A 153 -6.77 -2.47 12.08
CA ASP A 153 -7.34 -3.70 11.56
C ASP A 153 -6.89 -3.93 10.11
N PRO A 154 -5.88 -4.78 9.87
CA PRO A 154 -5.38 -5.06 8.53
C PRO A 154 -6.27 -6.02 7.72
N ARG A 155 -7.23 -6.72 8.34
CA ARG A 155 -8.04 -7.76 7.70
C ARG A 155 -8.74 -7.28 6.43
N PRO A 156 -9.48 -6.15 6.40
CA PRO A 156 -10.14 -5.69 5.17
C PRO A 156 -9.16 -5.47 4.02
N GLY A 157 -7.94 -5.04 4.33
CA GLY A 157 -6.90 -4.84 3.32
C GLY A 157 -6.30 -6.16 2.83
N LEU A 158 -6.10 -7.13 3.70
CA LEU A 158 -5.64 -8.48 3.32
C LEU A 158 -6.68 -9.18 2.45
N GLU A 159 -7.96 -9.07 2.79
CA GLU A 159 -9.08 -9.57 1.99
C GLU A 159 -9.09 -8.93 0.59
N VAL A 160 -8.94 -7.62 0.48
CA VAL A 160 -8.83 -6.92 -0.81
C VAL A 160 -7.64 -7.44 -1.63
N LEU A 161 -6.49 -7.72 -1.02
CA LEU A 161 -5.34 -8.30 -1.75
C LEU A 161 -5.65 -9.69 -2.30
N VAL A 162 -6.35 -10.52 -1.54
CA VAL A 162 -6.71 -11.89 -1.94
C VAL A 162 -7.79 -11.85 -3.02
N ASP A 163 -8.89 -11.14 -2.77
CA ASP A 163 -10.04 -11.07 -3.68
C ASP A 163 -9.69 -10.46 -5.04
N SER A 164 -8.72 -9.56 -5.08
CA SER A 164 -8.23 -8.95 -6.32
C SER A 164 -7.14 -9.76 -7.04
N GLY A 165 -6.68 -10.90 -6.48
CA GLY A 165 -5.56 -11.67 -7.02
C GLY A 165 -4.18 -11.02 -6.84
N LEU A 166 -4.10 -9.83 -6.24
CA LEU A 166 -2.82 -9.16 -5.98
C LEU A 166 -1.94 -9.96 -5.02
N ALA A 167 -2.55 -10.68 -4.07
CA ALA A 167 -1.83 -11.48 -3.10
C ALA A 167 -0.97 -12.56 -3.76
N GLU A 168 -1.40 -13.15 -4.87
CA GLU A 168 -0.65 -14.16 -5.63
C GLU A 168 0.74 -13.66 -6.06
N HIS A 169 0.87 -12.34 -6.29
CA HIS A 169 2.10 -11.71 -6.76
C HIS A 169 2.95 -11.10 -5.66
N VAL A 170 2.37 -10.79 -4.50
CA VAL A 170 3.06 -10.01 -3.45
C VAL A 170 3.18 -10.75 -2.12
N LEU A 171 2.30 -11.71 -1.85
CA LEU A 171 2.26 -12.53 -0.64
C LEU A 171 1.52 -13.85 -0.94
N PRO A 172 2.08 -14.72 -1.83
CA PRO A 172 1.39 -15.90 -2.33
C PRO A 172 1.02 -16.92 -1.24
N GLU A 173 1.70 -16.86 -0.09
CA GLU A 173 1.39 -17.68 1.07
C GLU A 173 -0.02 -17.41 1.61
N LEU A 174 -0.51 -16.18 1.49
CA LEU A 174 -1.81 -15.79 2.04
C LEU A 174 -3.00 -16.44 1.31
N PRO A 175 -3.14 -16.36 -0.03
CA PRO A 175 -4.20 -17.10 -0.74
C PRO A 175 -4.02 -18.63 -0.66
N ALA A 176 -2.78 -19.13 -0.52
CA ALA A 176 -2.54 -20.57 -0.35
C ALA A 176 -3.23 -21.14 0.89
N LEU A 177 -3.40 -20.35 1.96
CA LEU A 177 -4.10 -20.77 3.17
C LEU A 177 -5.58 -21.10 2.94
N GLN A 178 -6.20 -20.62 1.85
CA GLN A 178 -7.59 -20.95 1.50
C GLN A 178 -7.74 -22.40 1.02
N LEU A 179 -6.66 -23.03 0.57
CA LEU A 179 -6.63 -24.40 0.06
C LEU A 179 -6.26 -25.42 1.14
N GLU A 180 -5.81 -24.96 2.30
CA GLU A 180 -5.40 -25.83 3.39
C GLU A 180 -6.60 -26.16 4.29
N ILE A 181 -6.79 -27.46 4.55
CA ILE A 181 -7.76 -27.98 5.50
C ILE A 181 -6.99 -28.36 6.76
N ASP A 182 -7.32 -27.77 7.90
CA ASP A 182 -6.77 -28.19 9.19
C ASP A 182 -7.31 -29.60 9.52
N GLU A 183 -6.46 -30.62 9.38
CA GLU A 183 -6.81 -32.02 9.64
C GLU A 183 -7.23 -32.26 11.10
N HIS A 184 -6.79 -31.42 12.03
CA HIS A 184 -7.10 -31.56 13.47
C HIS A 184 -8.42 -30.84 13.85
N HIS A 185 -8.83 -29.85 13.11
CA HIS A 185 -10.06 -29.10 13.36
C HIS A 185 -10.94 -29.08 12.10
N ARG A 186 -11.65 -30.15 11.86
CA ARG A 186 -12.44 -30.54 10.68
C ARG A 186 -13.34 -29.47 10.03
N HIS A 187 -13.34 -28.22 10.50
CA HIS A 187 -14.25 -27.16 10.02
C HIS A 187 -13.67 -25.75 10.08
N LYS A 188 -12.36 -25.56 10.27
CA LYS A 188 -11.80 -24.20 10.29
C LYS A 188 -11.02 -23.93 8.99
N ASP A 189 -11.49 -22.97 8.23
CA ASP A 189 -10.75 -22.34 7.17
C ASP A 189 -9.46 -21.73 7.74
N VAL A 190 -8.31 -22.26 7.36
CA VAL A 190 -6.99 -21.83 7.84
C VAL A 190 -6.76 -20.37 7.54
N TYR A 191 -7.23 -19.89 6.40
CA TYR A 191 -7.16 -18.48 6.02
C TYR A 191 -7.91 -17.58 7.01
N GLN A 192 -9.18 -17.87 7.28
CA GLN A 192 -9.99 -17.09 8.23
C GLN A 192 -9.45 -17.18 9.66
N HIS A 193 -8.93 -18.34 10.04
CA HIS A 193 -8.27 -18.49 11.33
C HIS A 193 -7.01 -17.60 11.42
N SER A 194 -6.17 -17.59 10.39
CA SER A 194 -4.95 -16.77 10.36
C SER A 194 -5.27 -15.26 10.45
N LEU A 195 -6.29 -14.78 9.74
CA LEU A 195 -6.76 -13.40 9.86
C LEU A 195 -7.25 -13.07 11.28
N THR A 196 -7.92 -14.03 11.94
CA THR A 196 -8.38 -13.86 13.32
C THR A 196 -7.19 -13.78 14.29
N VAL A 197 -6.17 -14.62 14.11
CA VAL A 197 -4.95 -14.60 14.94
C VAL A 197 -4.22 -13.26 14.79
N VAL A 198 -4.11 -12.73 13.58
CA VAL A 198 -3.52 -11.39 13.35
C VAL A 198 -4.28 -10.31 14.11
N ALA A 199 -5.61 -10.31 14.05
CA ALA A 199 -6.43 -9.34 14.79
C ALA A 199 -6.21 -9.46 16.30
N GLN A 200 -6.22 -10.67 16.85
CA GLN A 200 -5.97 -10.93 18.28
C GLN A 200 -4.57 -10.51 18.71
N ALA A 201 -3.55 -10.73 17.88
CA ALA A 201 -2.19 -10.28 18.17
C ALA A 201 -2.11 -8.75 18.29
N ILE A 202 -2.79 -8.03 17.39
CA ILE A 202 -2.85 -6.56 17.42
C ILE A 202 -3.58 -6.07 18.70
N GLU A 203 -4.67 -6.72 19.08
CA GLU A 203 -5.38 -6.40 20.32
C GLU A 203 -4.48 -6.59 21.55
N LEU A 204 -3.66 -7.64 21.59
CA LEU A 204 -2.72 -7.89 22.68
C LEU A 204 -1.59 -6.85 22.71
N GLU A 205 -1.11 -6.38 21.56
CA GLU A 205 -0.07 -5.34 21.47
C GLU A 205 -0.59 -3.96 21.87
N THR A 206 -1.82 -3.64 21.53
CA THR A 206 -2.42 -2.30 21.72
C THR A 206 -3.28 -2.18 22.98
N GLY A 207 -3.62 -3.31 23.61
CA GLY A 207 -4.44 -3.35 24.82
C GLY A 207 -3.75 -2.72 26.04
N PRO A 208 -4.52 -2.37 27.11
CA PRO A 208 -3.98 -1.69 28.29
C PRO A 208 -2.92 -2.47 29.07
N ALA A 209 -2.70 -3.73 28.75
CA ALA A 209 -1.65 -4.59 29.34
C ALA A 209 -0.57 -4.99 28.32
N GLY A 210 -0.67 -4.53 27.06
CA GLY A 210 0.29 -4.85 26.02
C GLY A 210 1.56 -3.97 26.11
N PRO A 211 2.74 -4.49 25.72
CA PRO A 211 3.88 -3.64 25.46
C PRO A 211 3.46 -2.65 24.37
N GLY A 212 3.53 -1.35 24.65
CA GLY A 212 3.26 -0.32 23.66
C GLY A 212 4.05 -0.58 22.35
N PRO A 213 3.65 0.01 21.22
CA PRO A 213 4.30 -0.23 19.95
C PRO A 213 5.82 -0.05 20.11
N PRO A 214 6.64 -0.97 19.58
CA PRO A 214 8.07 -0.92 19.74
C PRO A 214 8.61 0.42 19.21
N SER A 215 9.25 1.18 20.10
CA SER A 215 9.72 2.54 19.85
C SER A 215 10.88 2.63 18.82
N HIS A 216 11.19 1.55 18.12
CA HIS A 216 12.35 1.43 17.23
C HIS A 216 12.08 0.71 15.91
N LEU A 217 10.97 0.96 15.27
CA LEU A 217 10.82 0.64 13.84
C LEU A 217 11.72 1.57 12.97
N GLY A 218 12.99 1.67 13.36
CA GLY A 218 14.04 2.40 12.67
C GLY A 218 15.31 1.59 12.43
N THR A 219 15.40 0.35 12.88
CA THR A 219 16.53 -0.52 12.55
C THR A 219 16.20 -1.37 11.32
N PRO A 220 17.03 -1.32 10.28
CA PRO A 220 16.88 -2.22 9.14
C PRO A 220 16.99 -3.67 9.62
N VAL A 221 16.00 -4.49 9.31
CA VAL A 221 16.12 -5.94 9.46
C VAL A 221 17.32 -6.38 8.63
N PRO A 222 18.36 -7.02 9.22
CA PRO A 222 19.50 -7.48 8.45
C PRO A 222 19.01 -8.47 7.39
N PRO A 223 19.59 -8.45 6.18
CA PRO A 223 19.20 -9.38 5.13
C PRO A 223 19.36 -10.82 5.66
N LEU A 224 18.36 -11.66 5.44
CA LEU A 224 18.42 -13.08 5.69
C LEU A 224 19.69 -13.61 4.99
N ARG A 225 20.64 -14.13 5.76
CA ARG A 225 21.84 -14.77 5.20
C ARG A 225 21.33 -15.91 4.32
N ALA A 226 21.57 -15.80 3.02
CA ALA A 226 21.47 -16.95 2.12
C ALA A 226 22.38 -18.03 2.72
N GLU A 227 21.83 -19.18 3.05
CA GLU A 227 22.62 -20.34 3.43
C GLU A 227 23.56 -20.66 2.26
N GLN A 228 24.83 -20.37 2.46
CA GLN A 228 25.87 -20.77 1.52
C GLN A 228 25.85 -22.30 1.52
N GLY A 229 25.41 -22.86 0.40
CA GLY A 229 25.43 -24.30 0.17
C GLY A 229 26.76 -24.88 0.58
N LYS A 230 26.73 -25.91 1.42
CA LYS A 230 27.90 -26.71 1.82
C LYS A 230 28.64 -27.09 0.55
N ARG A 231 29.82 -26.51 0.33
CA ARG A 231 30.77 -27.01 -0.66
C ARG A 231 31.09 -28.45 -0.26
N ALA A 232 30.82 -29.39 -1.15
CA ALA A 232 31.25 -30.76 -1.02
C ALA A 232 32.78 -30.78 -0.88
N ASP A 233 33.27 -31.47 0.14
CA ASP A 233 34.71 -31.67 0.39
C ASP A 233 35.29 -32.55 -0.72
N PRO A 234 36.27 -32.09 -1.49
CA PRO A 234 36.85 -32.85 -2.60
C PRO A 234 37.78 -34.03 -2.18
N ARG A 235 37.86 -34.34 -0.88
CA ARG A 235 38.77 -35.37 -0.35
C ARG A 235 38.20 -36.76 -0.24
N LEU A 236 36.96 -37.00 -0.64
CA LEU A 236 36.31 -38.35 -0.57
C LEU A 236 36.30 -39.11 -1.90
N ALA A 237 37.00 -38.62 -2.93
CA ALA A 237 37.06 -39.25 -4.28
C ALA A 237 38.44 -39.89 -4.62
N ALA A 238 39.27 -40.23 -3.62
CA ALA A 238 40.52 -40.92 -3.87
C ALA A 238 40.73 -42.04 -2.85
N GLY A 239 40.17 -43.22 -3.15
CA GLY A 239 40.40 -44.40 -2.31
C GLY A 239 39.60 -45.62 -2.73
N GLY A 240 40.06 -46.36 -3.75
CA GLY A 240 39.42 -47.60 -4.14
C GLY A 240 39.89 -48.17 -5.47
N GLY A 241 41.15 -48.41 -5.57
CA GLY A 241 41.71 -49.24 -6.62
C GLY A 241 42.72 -50.20 -6.02
N GLY A 242 42.31 -51.46 -5.95
CA GLY A 242 43.11 -52.60 -5.56
C GLY A 242 42.38 -53.84 -5.94
#